data_1463c6b77fabfaf09362d16e8a788f0d
#
_entry.id   1463c6b77fabfaf09362d16e8a788f0d
#
_cell.length_a   1.000
_cell.length_b   1.000
_cell.length_c   1.000
_cell.angle_alpha   90.00
_cell.angle_beta   90.00
_cell.angle_gamma   90.00
#
_symmetry.space_group_name_H-M   'P 1'
#
loop_
_entity.id
_entity.type
_entity.pdbx_description
1 polymer ?
#
loop_
_entity_poly.entity_id
_entity_poly.type
_entity_poly.pdbx_seq_one_letter_code
_entity_poly.pdbx_strand_id
1 'polypeptide(L)'
;EKLAEYMARAMYSASFSKASLTEAKRSLGPGKSALKTALRKADKAFLEARRAVAELAPRHGTLPAEAAPAEAKQTSLLDAPEAETAFALPEPLFAEDGTVFFRELPAGLLKPLQALTAPLQDWLEQHPDAEAHAALLDLYFKVQDILRAAERYDEHFTAQLTAYGSALDLHILC
;
A
#
# COMPACT_ATOMS: atom_id res chain seq x y z
N GLU A 1 9.79 -29.60 16.94
CA GLU A 1 8.65 -28.72 17.25
C GLU A 1 8.93 -27.27 16.80
N LYS A 2 10.00 -26.61 17.27
CA LYS A 2 10.32 -25.22 16.94
C LYS A 2 10.50 -24.95 15.43
N LEU A 3 11.07 -25.88 14.67
CA LEU A 3 11.27 -25.71 13.23
C LEU A 3 9.95 -25.76 12.45
N ALA A 4 9.05 -26.68 12.83
CA ALA A 4 7.73 -26.78 12.22
C ALA A 4 6.88 -25.54 12.52
N GLU A 5 6.99 -25.00 13.71
CA GLU A 5 6.33 -23.76 14.13
C GLU A 5 6.89 -22.55 13.36
N TYR A 6 8.20 -22.46 13.20
CA TYR A 6 8.85 -21.43 12.39
C TYR A 6 8.42 -21.51 10.91
N MET A 7 8.40 -22.69 10.32
CA MET A 7 7.95 -22.88 8.95
C MET A 7 6.48 -22.54 8.76
N ALA A 8 5.64 -22.89 9.72
CA ALA A 8 4.22 -22.55 9.69
C ALA A 8 4.02 -21.02 9.73
N ARG A 9 4.80 -20.30 10.51
CA ARG A 9 4.77 -18.82 10.59
C ARG A 9 5.29 -18.16 9.32
N ALA A 10 6.38 -18.65 8.75
CA ALA A 10 6.94 -18.13 7.50
C ALA A 10 5.94 -18.20 6.33
N MET A 11 5.00 -19.13 6.37
CA MET A 11 3.92 -19.22 5.37
C MET A 11 2.90 -18.07 5.46
N TYR A 12 2.90 -17.28 6.52
CA TYR A 12 1.99 -16.16 6.70
C TYR A 12 2.62 -14.80 6.40
N SER A 13 3.89 -14.78 6.08
CA SER A 13 4.56 -13.56 5.61
C SER A 13 4.03 -13.18 4.23
N ALA A 14 3.76 -11.91 4.03
CA ALA A 14 3.26 -11.38 2.76
C ALA A 14 3.87 -10.02 2.45
N SER A 15 3.85 -9.68 1.18
CA SER A 15 4.29 -8.36 0.71
C SER A 15 3.31 -7.77 -0.29
N PHE A 16 3.21 -6.45 -0.31
CA PHE A 16 2.41 -5.71 -1.26
C PHE A 16 3.16 -4.46 -1.72
N SER A 17 3.24 -4.26 -3.04
CA SER A 17 3.91 -3.11 -3.63
C SER A 17 2.94 -2.12 -4.24
N LYS A 18 3.20 -0.83 -4.05
CA LYS A 18 2.51 0.26 -4.76
C LYS A 18 2.57 0.10 -6.28
N ALA A 19 3.61 -0.52 -6.82
CA ALA A 19 3.75 -0.78 -8.24
C ALA A 19 2.58 -1.59 -8.81
N SER A 20 2.02 -2.52 -8.04
CA SER A 20 0.84 -3.30 -8.44
C SER A 20 -0.41 -2.44 -8.64
N LEU A 21 -0.60 -1.42 -7.81
CA LEU A 21 -1.69 -0.44 -7.97
C LEU A 21 -1.51 0.42 -9.22
N THR A 22 -0.29 0.85 -9.49
CA THR A 22 0.05 1.66 -10.66
C THR A 22 -0.18 0.87 -11.95
N GLU A 23 0.23 -0.39 -11.99
CA GLU A 23 0.01 -1.29 -13.12
C GLU A 23 -1.47 -1.51 -13.39
N ALA A 24 -2.25 -1.80 -12.37
CA ALA A 24 -3.70 -1.98 -12.48
C ALA A 24 -4.41 -0.71 -13.00
N LYS A 25 -4.03 0.45 -12.52
CA LYS A 25 -4.56 1.74 -13.02
C LYS A 25 -4.24 1.95 -14.49
N ARG A 26 -3.04 1.60 -14.91
CA ARG A 26 -2.61 1.70 -16.32
C ARG A 26 -3.41 0.74 -17.20
N SER A 27 -3.60 -0.48 -16.75
CA SER A 27 -4.30 -1.53 -17.50
C SER A 27 -5.78 -1.21 -17.73
N LEU A 28 -6.43 -0.50 -16.81
CA LEU A 28 -7.85 -0.10 -16.93
C LEU A 28 -8.11 1.00 -17.96
N GLY A 29 -7.09 1.74 -18.38
CA GLY A 29 -7.23 2.84 -19.31
C GLY A 29 -8.09 4.01 -18.80
N PRO A 30 -8.55 4.91 -19.69
CA PRO A 30 -9.37 6.07 -19.31
C PRO A 30 -10.81 5.68 -18.95
N GLY A 31 -11.47 6.50 -18.13
CA GLY A 31 -12.86 6.33 -17.75
C GLY A 31 -13.09 6.42 -16.24
N LYS A 32 -14.34 6.42 -15.82
CA LYS A 32 -14.74 6.45 -14.41
C LYS A 32 -15.42 5.14 -14.05
N SER A 33 -15.00 4.53 -12.94
CA SER A 33 -15.66 3.36 -12.38
C SER A 33 -15.41 3.29 -10.87
N ALA A 34 -16.21 2.49 -10.17
CA ALA A 34 -16.02 2.23 -8.75
C ALA A 34 -14.63 1.64 -8.47
N LEU A 35 -14.18 0.73 -9.32
CA LEU A 35 -12.84 0.14 -9.21
C LEU A 35 -11.73 1.19 -9.33
N LYS A 36 -11.83 2.11 -10.28
CA LYS A 36 -10.83 3.19 -10.43
C LYS A 36 -10.81 4.12 -9.24
N THR A 37 -11.96 4.43 -8.68
CA THR A 37 -12.06 5.24 -7.46
C THR A 37 -11.38 4.54 -6.29
N ALA A 38 -11.62 3.26 -6.11
CA ALA A 38 -10.98 2.46 -5.07
C ALA A 38 -9.46 2.36 -5.27
N LEU A 39 -9.00 2.16 -6.51
CA LEU A 39 -7.57 2.15 -6.86
C LEU A 39 -6.88 3.49 -6.58
N ARG A 40 -7.54 4.60 -6.87
CA ARG A 40 -7.00 5.94 -6.56
C ARG A 40 -6.87 6.19 -5.07
N LYS A 41 -7.84 5.75 -4.28
CA LYS A 41 -7.80 5.86 -2.83
C LYS A 41 -6.64 5.04 -2.25
N ALA A 42 -6.48 3.80 -2.70
CA ALA A 42 -5.37 2.96 -2.28
C ALA A 42 -4.01 3.55 -2.71
N ASP A 43 -3.88 3.98 -3.94
CA ASP A 43 -2.66 4.61 -4.46
C ASP A 43 -2.29 5.89 -3.71
N LYS A 44 -3.27 6.72 -3.38
CA LYS A 44 -3.08 7.92 -2.55
C LYS A 44 -2.57 7.57 -1.16
N ALA A 45 -3.16 6.57 -0.50
CA ALA A 45 -2.72 6.12 0.81
C ALA A 45 -1.27 5.63 0.79
N PHE A 46 -0.88 4.87 -0.21
CA PHE A 46 0.51 4.42 -0.38
C PHE A 46 1.47 5.58 -0.68
N LEU A 47 1.05 6.58 -1.43
CA LEU A 47 1.84 7.78 -1.69
C LEU A 47 2.09 8.59 -0.41
N GLU A 48 1.07 8.76 0.41
CA GLU A 48 1.18 9.45 1.70
C GLU A 48 2.07 8.68 2.68
N ALA A 49 1.92 7.36 2.74
CA ALA A 49 2.80 6.49 3.51
C ALA A 49 4.26 6.59 3.05
N ARG A 50 4.50 6.62 1.75
CA ARG A 50 5.84 6.80 1.21
C ARG A 50 6.48 8.12 1.65
N ARG A 51 5.72 9.20 1.64
CA ARG A 51 6.20 10.50 2.13
C ARG A 51 6.56 10.44 3.61
N ALA A 52 5.69 9.86 4.42
CA ALA A 52 5.92 9.68 5.85
C ALA A 52 7.16 8.81 6.13
N VAL A 53 7.36 7.73 5.40
CA VAL A 53 8.56 6.88 5.52
C VAL A 53 9.82 7.64 5.12
N ALA A 54 9.77 8.45 4.08
CA ALA A 54 10.90 9.27 3.65
C ALA A 54 11.30 10.33 4.69
N GLU A 55 10.33 10.84 5.44
CA GLU A 55 10.58 11.76 6.55
C GLU A 55 11.17 11.05 7.79
N LEU A 56 10.66 9.86 8.12
CA LEU A 56 11.10 9.07 9.27
C LEU A 56 12.45 8.38 9.05
N ALA A 57 12.74 7.96 7.83
CA ALA A 57 13.92 7.20 7.47
C ALA A 57 14.58 7.76 6.21
N PRO A 58 15.17 8.96 6.25
CA PRO A 58 15.84 9.53 5.10
C PRO A 58 17.03 8.66 4.71
N ARG A 59 17.19 8.41 3.41
CA ARG A 59 18.36 7.66 2.91
C ARG A 59 19.63 8.48 3.04
N HIS A 60 20.64 7.89 3.61
CA HIS A 60 21.98 8.48 3.67
C HIS A 60 22.54 8.59 2.23
N GLY A 61 22.97 9.80 1.85
CA GLY A 61 23.59 10.05 0.54
C GLY A 61 22.66 10.48 -0.58
N THR A 62 21.37 10.49 -0.39
CA THR A 62 20.51 11.37 -1.18
C THR A 62 20.65 12.76 -0.55
N LEU A 63 21.36 13.64 -1.21
CA LEU A 63 21.10 15.06 -1.04
C LEU A 63 19.57 15.21 -1.03
N PRO A 64 19.00 15.99 -0.08
CA PRO A 64 17.61 16.35 -0.24
C PRO A 64 17.52 16.80 -1.68
N ALA A 65 16.91 15.98 -2.52
CA ALA A 65 16.55 16.42 -3.84
C ALA A 65 15.89 17.72 -3.53
N GLU A 66 16.51 18.80 -3.97
CA GLU A 66 15.96 20.13 -3.82
C GLU A 66 14.50 19.90 -3.90
N ALA A 67 13.82 20.05 -2.76
CA ALA A 67 12.40 19.88 -2.74
C ALA A 67 11.98 20.73 -3.91
N ALA A 68 11.72 20.09 -5.02
CA ALA A 68 11.18 20.76 -6.16
C ALA A 68 10.11 21.59 -5.52
N PRO A 69 10.20 22.95 -5.60
CA PRO A 69 9.36 23.77 -4.78
C PRO A 69 8.03 23.10 -4.89
N ALA A 70 7.57 22.54 -3.79
CA ALA A 70 6.29 21.94 -3.81
C ALA A 70 5.47 23.06 -4.37
N GLU A 71 5.22 22.98 -5.64
CA GLU A 71 4.04 23.58 -6.15
C GLU A 71 2.95 22.86 -5.35
N ALA A 72 2.83 23.27 -4.11
CA ALA A 72 1.58 23.29 -3.42
C ALA A 72 0.72 24.17 -4.32
N LYS A 73 0.46 23.69 -5.53
CA LYS A 73 -0.65 24.14 -6.31
C LYS A 73 -1.84 23.73 -5.48
N GLN A 74 -2.15 24.68 -4.57
CA GLN A 74 -3.50 25.09 -4.44
C GLN A 74 -4.43 23.98 -4.83
N THR A 75 -4.48 23.00 -3.98
CA THR A 75 -5.68 22.22 -3.86
C THR A 75 -6.76 23.25 -3.74
N SER A 76 -7.54 23.36 -4.78
CA SER A 76 -8.67 24.25 -4.85
C SER A 76 -9.40 24.20 -3.52
N LEU A 77 -9.48 25.32 -2.83
CA LEU A 77 -10.22 25.53 -1.59
C LEU A 77 -11.72 25.20 -1.71
N LEU A 78 -12.15 24.75 -2.87
CA LEU A 78 -13.55 24.45 -3.23
C LEU A 78 -13.92 22.97 -3.09
N ASP A 79 -12.96 22.06 -3.00
CA ASP A 79 -13.16 20.72 -2.50
C ASP A 79 -12.71 20.71 -1.04
N ALA A 80 -13.58 21.19 -0.16
CA ALA A 80 -13.47 20.88 1.25
C ALA A 80 -13.72 19.37 1.36
N PRO A 81 -12.71 18.53 1.47
CA PRO A 81 -12.94 17.16 1.79
C PRO A 81 -13.52 17.15 3.19
N GLU A 82 -14.55 16.38 3.36
CA GLU A 82 -14.91 15.81 4.64
C GLU A 82 -13.62 15.51 5.37
N ALA A 83 -13.49 16.01 6.61
CA ALA A 83 -12.29 15.98 7.42
C ALA A 83 -11.44 14.75 7.09
N GLU A 84 -10.45 14.92 6.22
CA GLU A 84 -9.46 13.89 5.96
C GLU A 84 -8.79 13.66 7.29
N THR A 85 -9.16 12.57 7.92
CA THR A 85 -8.37 12.04 9.02
C THR A 85 -6.97 11.93 8.47
N ALA A 86 -6.10 12.81 8.95
CA ALA A 86 -4.72 12.86 8.51
C ALA A 86 -4.17 11.44 8.47
N PHE A 87 -3.61 11.04 7.33
CA PHE A 87 -3.00 9.72 7.19
C PHE A 87 -1.98 9.55 8.31
N ALA A 88 -2.24 8.62 9.23
CA ALA A 88 -1.38 8.37 10.36
C ALA A 88 -0.78 6.97 10.26
N LEU A 89 0.54 6.89 10.31
CA LEU A 89 1.26 5.64 10.53
C LEU A 89 1.27 5.33 12.03
N PRO A 90 1.32 4.03 12.40
CA PRO A 90 1.57 3.62 13.78
C PRO A 90 2.91 4.16 14.29
N GLU A 91 3.14 4.07 15.58
CA GLU A 91 4.42 4.44 16.17
C GLU A 91 5.54 3.52 15.64
N PRO A 92 6.62 4.08 15.06
CA PRO A 92 7.69 3.27 14.53
C PRO A 92 8.52 2.64 15.65
N LEU A 93 8.85 1.35 15.50
CA LEU A 93 9.80 0.66 16.37
C LEU A 93 11.24 1.06 16.04
N PHE A 94 11.52 1.14 14.76
CA PHE A 94 12.87 1.35 14.23
C PHE A 94 12.77 1.93 12.83
N ALA A 95 13.69 2.80 12.46
CA ALA A 95 13.76 3.40 11.13
C ALA A 95 15.21 3.45 10.66
N GLU A 96 15.49 2.95 9.46
CA GLU A 96 16.82 2.93 8.87
C GLU A 96 16.73 2.99 7.34
N ASP A 97 17.44 3.94 6.77
CA ASP A 97 17.76 4.03 5.33
C ASP A 97 16.62 3.73 4.36
N GLY A 98 15.51 4.44 4.52
CA GLY A 98 14.32 4.30 3.67
C GLY A 98 13.36 3.20 4.12
N THR A 99 13.61 2.56 5.24
CA THR A 99 12.78 1.50 5.80
C THR A 99 12.34 1.84 7.21
N VAL A 100 11.07 1.61 7.51
CA VAL A 100 10.51 1.79 8.85
C VAL A 100 9.80 0.53 9.28
N PHE A 101 10.06 0.10 10.50
CA PHE A 101 9.46 -1.07 11.12
C PHE A 101 8.41 -0.66 12.14
N PHE A 102 7.30 -1.38 12.17
CA PHE A 102 6.19 -1.13 13.08
C PHE A 102 5.79 -2.41 13.81
N ARG A 103 5.41 -2.27 15.07
CA ARG A 103 4.77 -3.38 15.81
C ARG A 103 3.31 -3.55 15.45
N GLU A 104 2.65 -2.47 15.07
CA GLU A 104 1.25 -2.46 14.67
C GLU A 104 1.12 -2.37 13.16
N LEU A 105 0.05 -2.96 12.63
CA LEU A 105 -0.26 -2.85 11.22
C LEU A 105 -0.65 -1.41 10.84
N PRO A 106 -0.16 -0.92 9.69
CA PRO A 106 -0.56 0.39 9.19
C PRO A 106 -2.00 0.35 8.64
N ALA A 107 -2.98 0.52 9.51
CA ALA A 107 -4.39 0.45 9.15
C ALA A 107 -4.79 1.40 8.02
N GLY A 108 -4.12 2.55 7.90
CA GLY A 108 -4.32 3.51 6.82
C GLY A 108 -4.00 2.96 5.42
N LEU A 109 -3.17 1.92 5.33
CA LEU A 109 -2.87 1.21 4.08
C LEU A 109 -3.81 0.02 3.86
N LEU A 110 -4.17 -0.69 4.92
CA LEU A 110 -4.98 -1.91 4.83
C LEU A 110 -6.45 -1.61 4.52
N LYS A 111 -7.02 -0.57 5.09
CA LYS A 111 -8.42 -0.17 4.85
C LYS A 111 -8.71 0.10 3.37
N PRO A 112 -7.91 0.89 2.63
CA PRO A 112 -8.12 1.06 1.20
C PRO A 112 -7.98 -0.24 0.39
N LEU A 113 -7.10 -1.16 0.80
CA LEU A 113 -6.95 -2.46 0.16
C LEU A 113 -8.16 -3.35 0.41
N GLN A 114 -8.73 -3.34 1.60
CA GLN A 114 -9.99 -4.04 1.89
C GLN A 114 -11.14 -3.48 1.05
N ALA A 115 -11.25 -2.16 0.97
CA ALA A 115 -12.27 -1.49 0.16
C ALA A 115 -12.12 -1.75 -1.35
N LEU A 116 -10.93 -2.10 -1.81
CA LEU A 116 -10.64 -2.44 -3.19
C LEU A 116 -11.15 -3.84 -3.57
N THR A 117 -11.27 -4.75 -2.63
CA THR A 117 -11.57 -6.17 -2.88
C THR A 117 -12.90 -6.37 -3.61
N ALA A 118 -13.98 -5.78 -3.13
CA ALA A 118 -15.31 -5.94 -3.71
C ALA A 118 -15.43 -5.35 -5.13
N PRO A 119 -15.05 -4.09 -5.41
CA PRO A 119 -15.06 -3.56 -6.76
C PRO A 119 -14.17 -4.32 -7.74
N LEU A 120 -13.06 -4.85 -7.27
CA LEU A 120 -12.12 -5.62 -8.07
C LEU A 120 -12.71 -6.98 -8.46
N GLN A 121 -13.33 -7.67 -7.52
CA GLN A 121 -14.02 -8.93 -7.77
C GLN A 121 -15.16 -8.73 -8.76
N ASP A 122 -16.04 -7.75 -8.53
CA ASP A 122 -17.16 -7.44 -9.43
C ASP A 122 -16.68 -7.16 -10.85
N TRP A 123 -15.60 -6.40 -10.98
CA TRP A 123 -15.04 -6.09 -12.29
C TRP A 123 -14.51 -7.35 -13.00
N LEU A 124 -13.81 -8.22 -12.29
CA LEU A 124 -13.27 -9.48 -12.84
C LEU A 124 -14.37 -10.42 -13.32
N GLU A 125 -15.48 -10.49 -12.59
CA GLU A 125 -16.63 -11.31 -12.96
C GLU A 125 -17.35 -10.77 -14.21
N GLN A 126 -17.40 -9.46 -14.38
CA GLN A 126 -18.07 -8.80 -15.50
C GLN A 126 -17.20 -8.74 -16.77
N HIS A 127 -15.90 -8.88 -16.65
CA HIS A 127 -14.95 -8.67 -17.76
C HIS A 127 -13.94 -9.82 -17.90
N PRO A 128 -14.41 -11.08 -18.09
CA PRO A 128 -13.51 -12.23 -18.11
C PRO A 128 -12.54 -12.20 -19.32
N ASP A 129 -12.93 -11.57 -20.41
CA ASP A 129 -12.16 -11.52 -21.67
C ASP A 129 -11.40 -10.19 -21.87
N ALA A 130 -11.40 -9.32 -20.87
CA ALA A 130 -10.74 -8.04 -20.98
C ALA A 130 -9.22 -8.18 -20.98
N GLU A 131 -8.52 -7.38 -21.77
CA GLU A 131 -7.05 -7.34 -21.80
C GLU A 131 -6.44 -7.08 -20.41
N ALA A 132 -7.10 -6.24 -19.62
CA ALA A 132 -6.67 -5.93 -18.25
C ALA A 132 -6.95 -7.06 -17.23
N HIS A 133 -7.68 -8.11 -17.61
CA HIS A 133 -8.15 -9.15 -16.69
C HIS A 133 -6.99 -9.82 -15.93
N ALA A 134 -5.94 -10.21 -16.64
CA ALA A 134 -4.78 -10.89 -16.04
C ALA A 134 -4.06 -10.01 -15.01
N ALA A 135 -3.86 -8.73 -15.30
CA ALA A 135 -3.22 -7.78 -14.40
C ALA A 135 -4.06 -7.50 -13.15
N LEU A 136 -5.37 -7.40 -13.31
CA LEU A 136 -6.29 -7.18 -12.20
C LEU A 136 -6.51 -8.43 -11.36
N LEU A 137 -6.48 -9.60 -11.95
CA LEU A 137 -6.52 -10.87 -11.23
C LEU A 137 -5.26 -11.06 -10.38
N ASP A 138 -4.09 -10.72 -10.91
CA ASP A 138 -2.83 -10.73 -10.16
C ASP A 138 -2.89 -9.76 -8.97
N LEU A 139 -3.40 -8.56 -9.18
CA LEU A 139 -3.64 -7.59 -8.10
C LEU A 139 -4.60 -8.16 -7.04
N TYR A 140 -5.69 -8.80 -7.45
CA TYR A 140 -6.65 -9.41 -6.53
C TYR A 140 -5.99 -10.43 -5.61
N PHE A 141 -5.17 -11.33 -6.15
CA PHE A 141 -4.46 -12.31 -5.34
C PHE A 141 -3.45 -11.66 -4.39
N LYS A 142 -2.71 -10.66 -4.84
CA LYS A 142 -1.77 -9.91 -3.99
C LYS A 142 -2.48 -9.19 -2.84
N VAL A 143 -3.62 -8.58 -3.10
CA VAL A 143 -4.45 -7.95 -2.06
C VAL A 143 -4.96 -9.00 -1.07
N GLN A 144 -5.45 -10.14 -1.55
CA GLN A 144 -5.92 -11.22 -0.69
C GLN A 144 -4.81 -11.77 0.20
N ASP A 145 -3.62 -11.95 -0.33
CA ASP A 145 -2.48 -12.47 0.42
C ASP A 145 -2.07 -11.52 1.55
N ILE A 146 -1.98 -10.23 1.28
CA ILE A 146 -1.63 -9.26 2.32
C ILE A 146 -2.73 -9.13 3.38
N LEU A 147 -3.99 -9.20 2.99
CA LEU A 147 -5.11 -9.15 3.93
C LEU A 147 -5.18 -10.40 4.81
N ARG A 148 -4.91 -11.59 4.27
CA ARG A 148 -4.83 -12.83 5.05
C ARG A 148 -3.69 -12.80 6.06
N ALA A 149 -2.54 -12.27 5.67
CA ALA A 149 -1.43 -12.09 6.59
C ALA A 149 -1.79 -11.09 7.70
N ALA A 150 -2.51 -10.02 7.35
CA ALA A 150 -2.99 -9.03 8.30
C ALA A 150 -4.00 -9.60 9.32
N GLU A 151 -4.89 -10.49 8.89
CA GLU A 151 -5.84 -11.17 9.79
C GLU A 151 -5.16 -12.06 10.84
N ARG A 152 -3.97 -12.54 10.54
CA ARG A 152 -3.20 -13.44 11.42
C ARG A 152 -2.09 -12.72 12.18
N TYR A 153 -2.04 -11.40 12.03
CA TYR A 153 -1.04 -10.57 12.66
C TYR A 153 -1.16 -10.62 14.18
N ASP A 154 -0.08 -10.98 14.83
CA ASP A 154 0.04 -11.04 16.30
C ASP A 154 1.38 -10.45 16.77
N GLU A 155 1.71 -10.65 18.02
CA GLU A 155 2.94 -10.13 18.66
C GLU A 155 4.25 -10.67 18.06
N HIS A 156 4.20 -11.72 17.25
CA HIS A 156 5.36 -12.32 16.60
C HIS A 156 5.62 -11.72 15.21
N PHE A 157 4.71 -10.90 14.71
CA PHE A 157 4.84 -10.27 13.41
C PHE A 157 5.36 -8.83 13.52
N THR A 158 5.97 -8.39 12.45
CA THR A 158 6.44 -7.02 12.27
C THR A 158 5.98 -6.51 10.91
N ALA A 159 5.43 -5.30 10.88
CA ALA A 159 5.14 -4.61 9.64
C ALA A 159 6.34 -3.75 9.24
N GLN A 160 6.70 -3.79 7.97
CA GLN A 160 7.81 -3.04 7.40
C GLN A 160 7.34 -2.24 6.20
N LEU A 161 7.67 -0.96 6.16
CA LEU A 161 7.50 -0.11 4.99
C LEU A 161 8.86 0.31 4.45
N THR A 162 9.09 0.04 3.17
CA THR A 162 10.31 0.44 2.48
C THR A 162 9.98 1.38 1.33
N ALA A 163 10.54 2.59 1.36
CA ALA A 163 10.41 3.58 0.30
C ALA A 163 11.69 3.64 -0.54
N TYR A 164 11.53 3.50 -1.85
CA TYR A 164 12.64 3.71 -2.79
C TYR A 164 12.11 4.29 -4.11
N GLY A 165 12.75 5.35 -4.60
CA GLY A 165 12.27 6.06 -5.78
C GLY A 165 10.82 6.51 -5.64
N SER A 166 9.97 6.14 -6.57
CA SER A 166 8.51 6.36 -6.51
C SER A 166 7.74 5.20 -5.87
N ALA A 167 8.41 4.16 -5.45
CA ALA A 167 7.83 2.94 -4.93
C ALA A 167 7.70 2.95 -3.40
N LEU A 168 6.75 2.17 -2.91
CA LEU A 168 6.60 1.81 -1.51
C LEU A 168 6.19 0.35 -1.43
N ASP A 169 6.89 -0.42 -0.63
CA ASP A 169 6.56 -1.81 -0.35
C ASP A 169 6.15 -1.99 1.10
N LEU A 170 5.05 -2.68 1.30
CA LEU A 170 4.59 -3.15 2.60
C LEU A 170 4.94 -4.64 2.73
N HIS A 171 5.66 -4.99 3.79
CA HIS A 171 5.95 -6.36 4.16
C HIS A 171 5.36 -6.67 5.53
N ILE A 172 4.73 -7.82 5.65
CA ILE A 172 4.35 -8.42 6.92
C ILE A 172 5.29 -9.60 7.12
N LEU A 173 6.08 -9.51 8.16
CA LEU A 173 7.16 -10.47 8.47
C LEU A 173 6.88 -11.15 9.79
N CYS A 174 7.13 -12.44 9.82
CA CYS A 174 7.10 -13.24 11.04
C CYS A 174 8.53 -13.55 11.53
#